data_f36483b8de0702b69e4d107a9041388f
#
_entry.id   f36483b8de0702b69e4d107a9041388f
#
_cell.length_a   1.000
_cell.length_b   1.000
_cell.length_c   1.000
_cell.angle_alpha   90.00
_cell.angle_beta   90.00
_cell.angle_gamma   90.00
#
_symmetry.space_group_name_H-M   'P 1'
#
loop_
_entity.id
_entity.type
_entity.pdbx_description
1 polymer ?
#
loop_
_entity_poly.entity_id
_entity_poly.type
_entity_poly.pdbx_seq_one_letter_code
_entity_poly.pdbx_strand_id
1 'polypeptide(L)'
;MKGASKGEGLGNKFLSHIREVDAICQVVRAFDDENVTHVSGRVNPLDDIEVINMELVLADLESVDKRLPKIEKMARQKDKTAEMELRILTRIKEALEDGKPVRSIDFNEDDQKWVNQAQLLTSKKMLYIANVGEDEIGAVSYT
;
A
#
# COMPACT_ATOMS: atom_id res chain seq x y z
N MET A 1 3.66 -11.68 4.12
CA MET A 1 5.07 -11.84 4.52
C MET A 1 5.31 -11.16 5.85
N LYS A 2 5.83 -11.92 6.75
CA LYS A 2 6.05 -11.47 8.12
C LYS A 2 7.21 -10.46 8.17
N GLY A 3 7.03 -9.37 8.90
CA GLY A 3 8.07 -8.35 9.05
C GLY A 3 8.19 -7.34 7.92
N ALA A 4 7.22 -7.30 7.00
CA ALA A 4 7.25 -6.41 5.84
C ALA A 4 7.32 -4.94 6.23
N SER A 5 6.66 -4.53 7.30
CA SER A 5 6.70 -3.15 7.80
C SER A 5 8.09 -2.70 8.20
N LYS A 6 8.97 -3.65 8.50
CA LYS A 6 10.38 -3.42 8.84
C LYS A 6 11.29 -3.65 7.63
N GLY A 7 10.72 -3.90 6.46
CA GLY A 7 11.46 -4.19 5.25
C GLY A 7 11.89 -5.63 5.07
N GLU A 8 11.53 -6.52 5.99
CA GLU A 8 11.91 -7.93 5.93
C GLU A 8 11.25 -8.72 4.79
N GLY A 9 9.97 -8.41 4.49
CA GLY A 9 9.22 -9.11 3.44
C GLY A 9 9.56 -8.63 2.04
N LEU A 10 9.39 -7.34 1.80
CA LEU A 10 9.63 -6.73 0.49
C LEU A 10 10.99 -6.07 0.37
N GLY A 11 11.60 -5.68 1.49
CA GLY A 11 12.88 -4.99 1.53
C GLY A 11 12.73 -3.48 1.36
N ASN A 12 13.56 -2.73 2.10
CA ASN A 12 13.51 -1.26 2.09
C ASN A 12 13.84 -0.66 0.73
N LYS A 13 14.79 -1.26 0.01
CA LYS A 13 15.19 -0.80 -1.31
C LYS A 13 14.05 -0.97 -2.31
N PHE A 14 13.36 -2.10 -2.25
CA PHE A 14 12.21 -2.38 -3.10
C PHE A 14 11.07 -1.38 -2.84
N LEU A 15 10.74 -1.14 -1.58
CA LEU A 15 9.72 -0.18 -1.19
C LEU A 15 10.06 1.24 -1.64
N SER A 16 11.35 1.61 -1.57
CA SER A 16 11.84 2.90 -2.04
C SER A 16 11.56 3.09 -3.54
N HIS A 17 11.77 2.06 -4.35
CA HIS A 17 11.46 2.12 -5.78
C HIS A 17 9.96 2.25 -6.05
N ILE A 18 9.13 1.56 -5.29
CA ILE A 18 7.66 1.66 -5.42
C ILE A 18 7.18 3.09 -5.14
N ARG A 19 7.81 3.79 -4.21
CA ARG A 19 7.42 5.17 -3.88
C ARG A 19 7.60 6.15 -5.04
N GLU A 20 8.48 5.84 -5.98
CA GLU A 20 8.79 6.72 -7.10
C GLU A 20 7.83 6.59 -8.28
N VAL A 21 7.01 5.54 -8.33
CA VAL A 21 6.11 5.28 -9.45
C VAL A 21 4.71 5.82 -9.19
N ASP A 22 3.94 6.03 -10.26
CA ASP A 22 2.57 6.55 -10.17
C ASP A 22 1.53 5.45 -9.95
N ALA A 23 1.84 4.23 -10.35
CA ALA A 23 0.94 3.08 -10.21
C ALA A 23 1.74 1.82 -9.96
N ILE A 24 1.11 0.88 -9.27
CA ILE A 24 1.71 -0.42 -8.94
C ILE A 24 0.94 -1.49 -9.70
N CYS A 25 1.67 -2.38 -10.35
CA CYS A 25 1.09 -3.53 -11.02
C CYS A 25 1.49 -4.78 -10.25
N GLN A 26 0.52 -5.45 -9.64
CA GLN A 26 0.75 -6.69 -8.91
C GLN A 26 0.41 -7.88 -9.80
N VAL A 27 1.41 -8.72 -10.07
CA VAL A 27 1.19 -9.97 -10.79
C VAL A 27 0.84 -11.04 -9.77
N VAL A 28 -0.33 -11.65 -9.93
CA VAL A 28 -0.86 -12.64 -9.01
C VAL A 28 -0.91 -13.98 -9.70
N ARG A 29 -0.34 -15.01 -9.07
CA ARG A 29 -0.37 -16.36 -9.61
C ARG A 29 -1.76 -16.96 -9.39
N ALA A 30 -2.41 -17.31 -10.50
CA ALA A 30 -3.76 -17.87 -10.51
C ALA A 30 -3.80 -19.31 -11.02
N PHE A 31 -2.63 -19.95 -11.20
CA PHE A 31 -2.52 -21.34 -11.61
C PHE A 31 -1.66 -22.11 -10.60
N ASP A 32 -1.88 -23.43 -10.54
CA ASP A 32 -1.11 -24.32 -9.68
C ASP A 32 -0.01 -24.99 -10.52
N ASP A 33 1.25 -24.84 -10.11
CA ASP A 33 2.40 -25.43 -10.78
C ASP A 33 3.27 -26.12 -9.75
N GLU A 34 3.48 -27.42 -9.93
CA GLU A 34 4.28 -28.25 -9.02
C GLU A 34 5.74 -27.80 -8.91
N ASN A 35 6.25 -27.09 -9.92
CA ASN A 35 7.60 -26.56 -9.93
C ASN A 35 7.75 -25.22 -9.22
N VAL A 36 6.63 -24.63 -8.77
CA VAL A 36 6.62 -23.34 -8.09
C VAL A 36 6.13 -23.52 -6.66
N THR A 37 6.98 -23.16 -5.70
CA THR A 37 6.61 -23.23 -4.29
C THR A 37 5.79 -21.99 -3.90
N HIS A 38 4.64 -22.22 -3.27
CA HIS A 38 3.80 -21.16 -2.72
C HIS A 38 3.89 -21.16 -1.20
N VAL A 39 3.93 -19.97 -0.60
CA VAL A 39 4.10 -19.80 0.85
C VAL A 39 3.03 -20.55 1.67
N SER A 40 1.80 -20.58 1.20
CA SER A 40 0.70 -21.25 1.88
C SER A 40 0.51 -22.71 1.44
N GLY A 41 1.39 -23.23 0.58
CA GLY A 41 1.32 -24.61 0.07
C GLY A 41 0.31 -24.82 -1.06
N ARG A 42 -0.46 -23.82 -1.41
CA ARG A 42 -1.40 -23.85 -2.54
C ARG A 42 -1.58 -22.45 -3.12
N VAL A 43 -2.00 -22.39 -4.37
CA VAL A 43 -2.25 -21.11 -5.05
C VAL A 43 -3.61 -20.55 -4.60
N ASN A 44 -3.59 -19.33 -4.07
CA ASN A 44 -4.80 -18.57 -3.76
C ASN A 44 -4.55 -17.11 -4.11
N PRO A 45 -5.04 -16.62 -5.28
CA PRO A 45 -4.80 -15.24 -5.71
C PRO A 45 -5.29 -14.17 -4.74
N LEU A 46 -6.41 -14.41 -4.07
CA LEU A 46 -6.96 -13.45 -3.12
C LEU A 46 -6.09 -13.32 -1.87
N ASP A 47 -5.55 -14.44 -1.37
CA ASP A 47 -4.63 -14.42 -0.24
C ASP A 47 -3.35 -13.67 -0.59
N ASP A 48 -2.80 -13.86 -1.79
CA ASP A 48 -1.62 -13.16 -2.26
C ASP A 48 -1.85 -11.65 -2.32
N ILE A 49 -3.01 -11.22 -2.83
CA ILE A 49 -3.40 -9.82 -2.90
C ILE A 49 -3.50 -9.22 -1.50
N GLU A 50 -4.17 -9.93 -0.57
CA GLU A 50 -4.33 -9.47 0.80
C GLU A 50 -3.00 -9.33 1.53
N VAL A 51 -2.09 -10.29 1.36
CA VAL A 51 -0.76 -10.25 1.98
C VAL A 51 0.02 -9.03 1.51
N ILE A 52 0.09 -8.78 0.20
CA ILE A 52 0.82 -7.64 -0.34
C ILE A 52 0.16 -6.31 0.08
N ASN A 53 -1.16 -6.23 0.03
CA ASN A 53 -1.86 -5.03 0.47
C ASN A 53 -1.57 -4.72 1.94
N MET A 54 -1.57 -5.75 2.80
CA MET A 54 -1.26 -5.56 4.22
C MET A 54 0.17 -5.11 4.43
N GLU A 55 1.14 -5.65 3.67
CA GLU A 55 2.53 -5.22 3.75
C GLU A 55 2.69 -3.73 3.38
N LEU A 56 1.99 -3.29 2.35
CA LEU A 56 2.02 -1.90 1.92
C LEU A 56 1.33 -0.98 2.93
N VAL A 57 0.22 -1.42 3.51
CA VAL A 57 -0.48 -0.68 4.57
C VAL A 57 0.42 -0.51 5.80
N LEU A 58 1.09 -1.57 6.23
CA LEU A 58 1.99 -1.52 7.38
C LEU A 58 3.21 -0.61 7.12
N ALA A 59 3.74 -0.64 5.91
CA ALA A 59 4.85 0.24 5.53
C ALA A 59 4.43 1.71 5.55
N ASP A 60 3.24 2.03 5.07
CA ASP A 60 2.70 3.39 5.12
C ASP A 60 2.42 3.83 6.55
N LEU A 61 1.88 2.93 7.38
CA LEU A 61 1.63 3.22 8.78
C LEU A 61 2.93 3.57 9.51
N GLU A 62 3.99 2.83 9.25
CA GLU A 62 5.32 3.13 9.80
C GLU A 62 5.80 4.52 9.37
N SER A 63 5.63 4.86 8.09
CA SER A 63 6.01 6.18 7.56
C SER A 63 5.22 7.31 8.21
N VAL A 64 3.92 7.12 8.39
CA VAL A 64 3.04 8.10 9.04
C VAL A 64 3.43 8.26 10.50
N ASP A 65 3.68 7.16 11.22
CA ASP A 65 4.07 7.21 12.63
C ASP A 65 5.40 7.93 12.83
N LYS A 66 6.31 7.86 11.89
CA LYS A 66 7.57 8.61 11.93
C LYS A 66 7.37 10.12 11.70
N ARG A 67 6.41 10.49 10.86
CA ARG A 67 6.12 11.89 10.54
C ARG A 67 5.32 12.60 11.62
N LEU A 68 4.40 11.91 12.24
CA LEU A 68 3.42 12.52 13.16
C LEU A 68 4.04 13.35 14.28
N PRO A 69 5.07 12.88 15.04
CA PRO A 69 5.62 13.67 16.13
C PRO A 69 6.16 15.04 15.67
N LYS A 70 6.82 15.07 14.54
CA LYS A 70 7.36 16.31 13.97
C LYS A 70 6.24 17.26 13.55
N ILE A 71 5.23 16.74 12.89
CA ILE A 71 4.09 17.53 12.41
C ILE A 71 3.27 18.05 13.60
N GLU A 72 3.06 17.23 14.63
CA GLU A 72 2.38 17.65 15.86
C GLU A 72 3.11 18.81 16.55
N LYS A 73 4.44 18.74 16.61
CA LYS A 73 5.26 19.79 17.19
C LYS A 73 5.10 21.09 16.41
N MET A 74 5.16 21.04 15.10
CA MET A 74 5.00 22.22 14.24
C MET A 74 3.58 22.78 14.33
N ALA A 75 2.56 21.94 14.42
CA ALA A 75 1.18 22.37 14.57
C ALA A 75 0.96 23.11 15.90
N ARG A 76 1.61 22.67 16.98
CA ARG A 76 1.55 23.37 18.28
C ARG A 76 2.17 24.77 18.23
N GLN A 77 3.07 25.00 17.28
CA GLN A 77 3.69 26.31 17.04
C GLN A 77 2.84 27.19 16.12
N LYS A 78 1.59 26.80 15.88
CA LYS A 78 0.61 27.51 15.03
C LYS A 78 1.02 27.61 13.55
N ASP A 79 1.78 26.64 13.07
CA ASP A 79 2.06 26.51 11.65
C ASP A 79 0.80 25.96 10.94
N LYS A 80 0.19 26.79 10.10
CA LYS A 80 -1.06 26.44 9.44
C LYS A 80 -0.91 25.26 8.47
N THR A 81 0.23 25.16 7.81
CA THR A 81 0.52 24.04 6.92
C THR A 81 0.62 22.76 7.73
N ALA A 82 1.30 22.80 8.88
CA ALA A 82 1.42 21.65 9.76
C ALA A 82 0.07 21.23 10.35
N GLU A 83 -0.80 22.19 10.65
CA GLU A 83 -2.16 21.89 11.12
C GLU A 83 -2.97 21.13 10.06
N MET A 84 -2.86 21.54 8.81
CA MET A 84 -3.50 20.85 7.67
C MET A 84 -2.92 19.43 7.52
N GLU A 85 -1.61 19.30 7.53
CA GLU A 85 -0.92 18.01 7.41
C GLU A 85 -1.29 17.07 8.55
N LEU A 86 -1.38 17.59 9.78
CA LEU A 86 -1.78 16.81 10.94
C LEU A 86 -3.19 16.24 10.76
N ARG A 87 -4.13 17.05 10.29
CA ARG A 87 -5.50 16.61 10.03
C ARG A 87 -5.52 15.48 8.99
N ILE A 88 -4.78 15.65 7.88
CA ILE A 88 -4.71 14.65 6.81
C ILE A 88 -4.06 13.37 7.31
N LEU A 89 -2.92 13.48 8.00
CA LEU A 89 -2.19 12.31 8.52
C LEU A 89 -3.00 11.55 9.58
N THR A 90 -3.79 12.24 10.39
CA THR A 90 -4.66 11.58 11.37
C THR A 90 -5.71 10.70 10.66
N ARG A 91 -6.34 11.22 9.61
CA ARG A 91 -7.29 10.44 8.81
C ARG A 91 -6.62 9.25 8.13
N ILE A 92 -5.42 9.45 7.61
CA ILE A 92 -4.64 8.39 6.96
C ILE A 92 -4.30 7.30 7.98
N LYS A 93 -3.82 7.69 9.16
CA LYS A 93 -3.47 6.73 10.20
C LYS A 93 -4.68 5.89 10.62
N GLU A 94 -5.84 6.51 10.82
CA GLU A 94 -7.05 5.79 11.18
C GLU A 94 -7.42 4.74 10.13
N ALA A 95 -7.34 5.09 8.85
CA ALA A 95 -7.62 4.15 7.76
C ALA A 95 -6.61 2.99 7.72
N LEU A 96 -5.32 3.31 7.86
CA LEU A 96 -4.25 2.30 7.85
C LEU A 96 -4.36 1.34 9.03
N GLU A 97 -4.68 1.84 10.22
CA GLU A 97 -4.90 1.00 11.40
C GLU A 97 -6.10 0.06 11.22
N ASP A 98 -7.07 0.48 10.43
CA ASP A 98 -8.23 -0.34 10.06
C ASP A 98 -7.97 -1.27 8.87
N GLY A 99 -6.72 -1.32 8.40
CA GLY A 99 -6.31 -2.15 7.28
C GLY A 99 -6.71 -1.63 5.90
N LYS A 100 -7.12 -0.37 5.81
CA LYS A 100 -7.59 0.24 4.56
C LYS A 100 -6.48 1.04 3.89
N PRO A 101 -6.36 0.97 2.54
CA PRO A 101 -5.37 1.77 1.84
C PRO A 101 -5.75 3.26 1.81
N VAL A 102 -4.73 4.12 1.66
CA VAL A 102 -4.96 5.57 1.57
C VAL A 102 -5.87 5.93 0.40
N ARG A 103 -5.77 5.22 -0.72
CA ARG A 103 -6.62 5.47 -1.90
C ARG A 103 -8.12 5.25 -1.65
N SER A 104 -8.49 4.56 -0.58
CA SER A 104 -9.90 4.36 -0.21
C SER A 104 -10.50 5.55 0.52
N ILE A 105 -9.69 6.52 0.94
CA ILE A 105 -10.15 7.71 1.64
C ILE A 105 -10.57 8.76 0.62
N ASP A 106 -11.73 9.38 0.87
CA ASP A 106 -12.21 10.46 0.03
C ASP A 106 -11.72 11.80 0.58
N PHE A 107 -10.78 12.41 -0.13
CA PHE A 107 -10.22 13.70 0.21
C PHE A 107 -10.77 14.79 -0.72
N ASN A 108 -10.84 16.03 -0.22
CA ASN A 108 -11.10 17.16 -1.09
C ASN A 108 -9.90 17.39 -2.02
N GLU A 109 -10.07 18.27 -3.00
CA GLU A 109 -9.07 18.49 -4.04
C GLU A 109 -7.71 18.94 -3.48
N ASP A 110 -7.71 19.86 -2.53
CA ASP A 110 -6.48 20.38 -1.93
C ASP A 110 -5.76 19.32 -1.09
N ASP A 111 -6.50 18.60 -0.28
CA ASP A 111 -5.93 17.52 0.53
C ASP A 111 -5.39 16.39 -0.35
N GLN A 112 -6.09 16.08 -1.45
CA GLN A 112 -5.64 15.05 -2.39
C GLN A 112 -4.32 15.43 -3.05
N LYS A 113 -4.10 16.69 -3.36
CA LYS A 113 -2.82 17.15 -3.90
C LYS A 113 -1.68 16.88 -2.93
N TRP A 114 -1.90 17.16 -1.65
CA TRP A 114 -0.91 16.89 -0.61
C TRP A 114 -0.63 15.39 -0.50
N VAL A 115 -1.66 14.57 -0.50
CA VAL A 115 -1.55 13.11 -0.42
C VAL A 115 -0.74 12.56 -1.61
N ASN A 116 -1.00 13.08 -2.81
CA ASN A 116 -0.26 12.66 -4.01
C ASN A 116 1.25 12.98 -3.90
N GLN A 117 1.59 14.10 -3.28
CA GLN A 117 2.98 14.49 -3.08
C GLN A 117 3.67 13.74 -1.94
N ALA A 118 2.91 13.17 -1.02
CA ALA A 118 3.45 12.45 0.12
C ALA A 118 4.08 11.09 -0.24
N GLN A 119 3.82 10.61 -1.44
CA GLN A 119 4.38 9.36 -1.96
C GLN A 119 4.13 8.14 -1.08
N LEU A 120 2.94 8.07 -0.51
CA LEU A 120 2.51 6.89 0.24
C LEU A 120 2.20 5.74 -0.73
N LEU A 121 2.58 4.53 -0.33
CA LEU A 121 2.44 3.35 -1.20
C LEU A 121 0.99 3.03 -1.52
N THR A 122 0.12 3.08 -0.52
CA THR A 122 -1.29 2.72 -0.68
C THR A 122 -2.14 3.83 -1.27
N SER A 123 -1.56 5.01 -1.54
CA SER A 123 -2.24 6.08 -2.27
C SER A 123 -2.15 5.91 -3.78
N LYS A 124 -1.24 5.06 -4.25
CA LYS A 124 -1.03 4.82 -5.68
C LYS A 124 -2.09 3.90 -6.24
N LYS A 125 -2.36 4.04 -7.54
CA LYS A 125 -3.27 3.13 -8.24
C LYS A 125 -2.69 1.72 -8.23
N MET A 126 -3.55 0.74 -8.00
CA MET A 126 -3.17 -0.66 -7.98
C MET A 126 -3.86 -1.40 -9.12
N LEU A 127 -3.07 -2.06 -9.95
CA LEU A 127 -3.54 -2.93 -11.03
C LEU A 127 -3.17 -4.37 -10.68
N TYR A 128 -4.07 -5.29 -10.98
CA TYR A 128 -3.83 -6.70 -10.72
C TYR A 128 -3.81 -7.46 -12.05
N ILE A 129 -2.77 -8.25 -12.25
CA ILE A 129 -2.62 -9.10 -13.42
C ILE A 129 -2.61 -10.54 -12.94
N ALA A 130 -3.59 -11.32 -13.40
CA ALA A 130 -3.65 -12.74 -13.08
C ALA A 130 -2.75 -13.51 -14.06
N ASN A 131 -1.74 -14.20 -13.52
CA ASN A 131 -0.90 -15.09 -14.29
C ASN A 131 -1.55 -16.46 -14.28
N VAL A 132 -2.13 -16.86 -15.41
CA VAL A 132 -2.92 -18.09 -15.57
C VAL A 132 -2.21 -19.10 -16.47
N GLY A 133 -2.56 -20.38 -16.30
CA GLY A 133 -2.12 -21.41 -17.23
C GLY A 133 -2.81 -21.27 -18.60
N GLU A 134 -2.23 -21.87 -19.64
CA GLU A 134 -2.76 -21.78 -20.99
C GLU A 134 -4.23 -22.23 -21.09
N ASP A 135 -4.59 -23.26 -20.34
CA ASP A 135 -5.94 -23.82 -20.33
C ASP A 135 -6.97 -22.89 -19.66
N GLU A 136 -6.51 -21.90 -18.93
CA GLU A 136 -7.35 -20.98 -18.17
C GLU A 136 -7.50 -19.62 -18.82
N ILE A 137 -6.84 -19.40 -19.96
CA ILE A 137 -6.92 -18.13 -20.68
C ILE A 137 -8.36 -17.86 -21.11
N GLY A 138 -8.87 -16.69 -20.72
CA GLY A 138 -10.26 -16.32 -20.99
C GLY A 138 -11.26 -16.71 -19.90
N ALA A 139 -10.85 -17.55 -18.95
CA ALA A 139 -11.69 -17.93 -17.79
C ALA A 139 -11.54 -16.96 -16.61
N VAL A 140 -10.55 -16.08 -16.65
CA VAL A 140 -10.24 -15.16 -15.55
C VAL A 140 -10.82 -13.78 -15.82
N SER A 141 -11.49 -13.23 -14.81
CA SER A 141 -12.02 -11.86 -14.84
C SER A 141 -10.97 -10.89 -14.30
N TYR A 142 -10.75 -9.80 -15.01
CA TYR A 142 -9.83 -8.72 -14.60
C TYR A 142 -10.63 -7.56 -14.02
N THR A 143 -10.37 -7.22 -12.78
CA THR A 143 -11.02 -6.09 -12.11
C THR A 143 -10.01 -5.17 -11.46
#